data_f80291da55db52f80b9045b2786043d7
#
_entry.id   f80291da55db52f80b9045b2786043d7
#
_cell.length_a   1.000
_cell.length_b   1.000
_cell.length_c   1.000
_cell.angle_alpha   90.00
_cell.angle_beta   90.00
_cell.angle_gamma   90.00
#
_symmetry.space_group_name_H-M   'P 1'
#
loop_
_entity.id
_entity.type
_entity.pdbx_description
1 polymer ?
#
loop_
_entity_poly.entity_id
_entity_poly.type
_entity_poly.pdbx_seq_one_letter_code
_entity_poly.pdbx_strand_id
1 'polypeptide(L)'
;NFVNVYEFLFTLGVPIGATVSALVFRGKWKIPLVYYGVLLTAFFATPLAWQLPPWGMWDTYLALACLFAVVAVMLKRKNLWNATSKRNFVFVLASSAFIGLEADVLFRIFIFVPCQTYQLFYGYDLSVLQTTWVLGAVETPIKAALSALVTTMFGLPLIMAARKMEVTSSDN
;
A
#
# COMPACT_ATOMS: atom_id res chain seq x y z
N ASN A 1 -12.41 3.39 -29.01
CA ASN A 1 -11.71 3.27 -27.72
C ASN A 1 -12.71 3.61 -26.63
N PHE A 2 -13.52 2.65 -26.23
CA PHE A 2 -14.31 2.76 -25.01
C PHE A 2 -13.32 2.66 -23.86
N VAL A 3 -13.04 3.76 -23.19
CA VAL A 3 -12.50 3.74 -21.82
C VAL A 3 -13.51 2.95 -21.00
N ASN A 4 -13.12 1.78 -20.60
CA ASN A 4 -14.02 0.86 -19.91
C ASN A 4 -14.38 1.52 -18.58
N VAL A 5 -15.63 1.97 -18.41
CA VAL A 5 -16.10 2.69 -17.19
C VAL A 5 -15.74 1.90 -15.93
N TYR A 6 -15.59 0.59 -16.06
CA TYR A 6 -15.23 -0.32 -14.97
C TYR A 6 -13.76 -0.17 -14.53
N GLU A 7 -12.85 0.19 -15.43
CA GLU A 7 -11.44 0.43 -15.06
C GLU A 7 -11.29 1.66 -14.16
N PHE A 8 -12.22 2.62 -14.23
CA PHE A 8 -12.23 3.79 -13.36
C PHE A 8 -12.26 3.40 -11.87
N LEU A 9 -13.03 2.39 -11.49
CA LEU A 9 -13.08 1.92 -10.11
C LEU A 9 -11.71 1.43 -9.61
N PHE A 10 -10.98 0.73 -10.47
CA PHE A 10 -9.64 0.24 -10.11
C PHE A 10 -8.59 1.36 -10.06
N THR A 11 -8.79 2.45 -10.82
CA THR A 11 -7.88 3.60 -10.75
C THR A 11 -7.97 4.36 -9.44
N LEU A 12 -9.08 4.25 -8.69
CA LEU A 12 -9.23 4.84 -7.36
C LEU A 12 -8.26 4.27 -6.32
N GLY A 13 -7.75 3.07 -6.54
CA GLY A 13 -6.72 2.48 -5.69
C GLY A 13 -5.45 3.32 -5.62
N VAL A 14 -5.03 3.93 -6.74
CA VAL A 14 -3.79 4.73 -6.81
C VAL A 14 -3.81 5.92 -5.83
N PRO A 15 -4.80 6.82 -5.84
CA PRO A 15 -4.85 7.92 -4.87
C PRO A 15 -5.04 7.43 -3.42
N ILE A 16 -5.73 6.30 -3.21
CA ILE A 16 -5.85 5.68 -1.88
C ILE A 16 -4.47 5.22 -1.40
N GLY A 17 -3.73 4.49 -2.23
CA GLY A 17 -2.38 4.04 -1.92
C GLY A 17 -1.43 5.19 -1.61
N ALA A 18 -1.45 6.25 -2.42
CA ALA A 18 -0.67 7.46 -2.18
C ALA A 18 -1.04 8.14 -0.85
N THR A 19 -2.33 8.21 -0.53
CA THR A 19 -2.83 8.77 0.73
C THR A 19 -2.37 7.93 1.92
N VAL A 20 -2.49 6.60 1.85
CA VAL A 20 -2.02 5.68 2.89
C VAL A 20 -0.52 5.83 3.12
N SER A 21 0.28 5.85 2.03
CA SER A 21 1.72 6.08 2.11
C SER A 21 2.06 7.39 2.82
N ALA A 22 1.40 8.49 2.44
CA ALA A 22 1.60 9.80 3.06
C ALA A 22 1.20 9.82 4.54
N LEU A 23 0.12 9.16 4.91
CA LEU A 23 -0.34 9.05 6.30
C LEU A 23 0.64 8.25 7.16
N VAL A 24 1.12 7.11 6.67
CA VAL A 24 2.15 6.30 7.35
C VAL A 24 3.41 7.12 7.54
N PHE A 25 3.91 7.76 6.48
CA PHE A 25 5.10 8.59 6.53
C PHE A 25 4.99 9.74 7.54
N ARG A 26 3.79 10.37 7.65
CA ARG A 26 3.50 11.43 8.63
C ARG A 26 3.21 10.94 10.04
N GLY A 27 3.30 9.64 10.31
CA GLY A 27 3.02 9.06 11.62
C GLY A 27 1.54 8.91 11.97
N LYS A 28 0.63 9.15 11.03
CA LYS A 28 -0.82 8.98 11.22
C LYS A 28 -1.25 7.53 10.92
N TRP A 29 -0.60 6.58 11.57
CA TRP A 29 -0.73 5.14 11.33
C TRP A 29 -2.11 4.55 11.67
N LYS A 30 -2.92 5.21 12.52
CA LYS A 30 -4.25 4.70 12.93
C LYS A 30 -5.20 4.53 11.76
N ILE A 31 -5.22 5.49 10.83
CA ILE A 31 -6.10 5.46 9.66
C ILE A 31 -5.71 4.31 8.71
N PRO A 32 -4.44 4.15 8.30
CA PRO A 32 -3.99 2.97 7.55
C PRO A 32 -4.33 1.64 8.25
N LEU A 33 -4.15 1.55 9.57
CA LEU A 33 -4.46 0.32 10.30
C LEU A 33 -5.95 -0.04 10.24
N VAL A 34 -6.84 0.96 10.43
CA VAL A 34 -8.28 0.76 10.29
C VAL A 34 -8.64 0.37 8.85
N TYR A 35 -8.04 1.01 7.86
CA TYR A 35 -8.24 0.71 6.46
C TYR A 35 -7.92 -0.76 6.13
N TYR A 36 -6.70 -1.22 6.48
CA TYR A 36 -6.31 -2.62 6.30
C TYR A 36 -7.23 -3.58 7.06
N GLY A 37 -7.56 -3.26 8.31
CA GLY A 37 -8.44 -4.08 9.13
C GLY A 37 -9.84 -4.25 8.51
N VAL A 38 -10.44 -3.16 8.04
CA VAL A 38 -11.78 -3.19 7.42
C VAL A 38 -11.76 -4.01 6.13
N LEU A 39 -10.81 -3.74 5.23
CA LEU A 39 -10.78 -4.44 3.94
C LEU A 39 -10.41 -5.91 4.05
N LEU A 40 -9.47 -6.28 4.93
CA LEU A 40 -9.16 -7.68 5.20
C LEU A 40 -10.33 -8.41 5.84
N THR A 41 -11.02 -7.77 6.80
CA THR A 41 -12.23 -8.37 7.40
C THR A 41 -13.31 -8.59 6.36
N ALA A 42 -13.57 -7.61 5.50
CA ALA A 42 -14.54 -7.72 4.42
C ALA A 42 -14.17 -8.83 3.43
N PHE A 43 -12.88 -8.95 3.09
CA PHE A 43 -12.41 -10.04 2.23
C PHE A 43 -12.67 -11.40 2.87
N PHE A 44 -12.21 -11.63 4.11
CA PHE A 44 -12.38 -12.93 4.78
C PHE A 44 -13.83 -13.25 5.16
N ALA A 45 -14.69 -12.24 5.32
CA ALA A 45 -16.13 -12.43 5.51
C ALA A 45 -16.85 -12.91 4.24
N THR A 46 -16.22 -12.80 3.07
CA THR A 46 -16.79 -13.20 1.80
C THR A 46 -16.56 -14.70 1.57
N PRO A 47 -17.62 -15.53 1.37
CA PRO A 47 -17.46 -16.98 1.16
C PRO A 47 -16.54 -17.35 -0.01
N LEU A 48 -16.50 -16.51 -1.04
CA LEU A 48 -15.64 -16.70 -2.21
C LEU A 48 -14.16 -16.66 -1.84
N ALA A 49 -13.76 -15.83 -0.87
CA ALA A 49 -12.38 -15.74 -0.43
C ALA A 49 -11.83 -17.07 0.09
N TRP A 50 -12.70 -17.94 0.63
CA TRP A 50 -12.31 -19.25 1.14
C TRP A 50 -11.97 -20.27 0.03
N GLN A 51 -12.35 -19.95 -1.21
CA GLN A 51 -12.02 -20.74 -2.40
C GLN A 51 -10.72 -20.29 -3.06
N LEU A 52 -10.13 -19.20 -2.56
CA LEU A 52 -8.85 -18.67 -3.02
C LEU A 52 -7.74 -19.07 -2.04
N PRO A 53 -6.55 -19.43 -2.54
CA PRO A 53 -5.44 -19.77 -1.65
C PRO A 53 -5.01 -18.55 -0.83
N PRO A 54 -5.03 -18.63 0.53
CA PRO A 54 -4.75 -17.47 1.38
C PRO A 54 -3.30 -16.97 1.25
N TRP A 55 -2.38 -17.81 0.81
CA TRP A 55 -1.00 -17.40 0.53
C TRP A 55 -0.88 -16.42 -0.65
N GLY A 56 -1.90 -16.33 -1.50
CA GLY A 56 -1.90 -15.37 -2.62
C GLY A 56 -1.89 -13.90 -2.20
N MET A 57 -2.10 -13.60 -0.90
CA MET A 57 -2.01 -12.24 -0.32
C MET A 57 -0.81 -12.09 0.63
N TRP A 58 0.24 -12.89 0.47
CA TRP A 58 1.37 -12.87 1.39
C TRP A 58 2.06 -11.51 1.47
N ASP A 59 2.10 -10.76 0.38
CA ASP A 59 2.61 -9.39 0.25
C ASP A 59 1.76 -8.39 1.07
N THR A 60 0.44 -8.49 1.03
CA THR A 60 -0.46 -7.70 1.87
C THR A 60 -0.25 -7.98 3.36
N TYR A 61 -0.03 -9.25 3.76
CA TYR A 61 0.32 -9.59 5.14
C TYR A 61 1.68 -9.03 5.53
N LEU A 62 2.65 -9.05 4.61
CA LEU A 62 3.95 -8.44 4.80
C LEU A 62 3.82 -6.92 4.98
N ALA A 63 2.96 -6.26 4.20
CA ALA A 63 2.71 -4.83 4.35
C ALA A 63 2.09 -4.49 5.71
N LEU A 64 1.17 -5.32 6.20
CA LEU A 64 0.62 -5.17 7.54
C LEU A 64 1.70 -5.35 8.63
N ALA A 65 2.58 -6.32 8.48
CA ALA A 65 3.72 -6.52 9.38
C ALA A 65 4.69 -5.32 9.34
N CYS A 66 4.97 -4.77 8.15
CA CYS A 66 5.75 -3.54 8.00
C CYS A 66 5.06 -2.34 8.67
N LEU A 67 3.73 -2.24 8.58
CA LEU A 67 2.98 -1.19 9.27
C LEU A 67 3.16 -1.28 10.77
N PHE A 68 3.05 -2.46 11.37
CA PHE A 68 3.32 -2.66 12.79
C PHE A 68 4.77 -2.34 13.17
N ALA A 69 5.73 -2.71 12.34
CA ALA A 69 7.14 -2.36 12.57
C ALA A 69 7.37 -0.85 12.54
N VAL A 70 6.77 -0.13 11.59
CA VAL A 70 6.82 1.34 11.52
C VAL A 70 6.19 1.96 12.77
N VAL A 71 5.02 1.47 13.20
CA VAL A 71 4.36 1.92 14.44
C VAL A 71 5.27 1.71 15.66
N ALA A 72 5.89 0.55 15.78
CA ALA A 72 6.82 0.27 16.88
C ALA A 72 8.04 1.22 16.89
N VAL A 73 8.58 1.54 15.71
CA VAL A 73 9.67 2.53 15.58
C VAL A 73 9.19 3.92 15.99
N MET A 74 7.99 4.32 15.58
CA MET A 74 7.41 5.63 15.90
C MET A 74 7.07 5.78 17.36
N LEU A 75 6.54 4.73 18.03
CA LEU A 75 6.24 4.76 19.45
C LEU A 75 7.48 4.83 20.32
N LYS A 76 8.57 4.16 19.92
CA LYS A 76 9.86 4.21 20.61
C LYS A 76 10.58 5.55 20.47
N ARG A 77 10.30 6.30 19.40
CA ARG A 77 10.99 7.55 19.07
C ARG A 77 9.97 8.67 18.84
N LYS A 78 9.67 9.43 19.87
CA LYS A 78 8.71 10.56 19.85
C LYS A 78 8.96 11.62 18.76
N ASN A 79 10.18 11.69 18.19
CA ASN A 79 10.57 12.64 17.15
C ASN A 79 11.38 11.95 16.04
N LEU A 80 10.70 11.23 15.15
CA LEU A 80 11.33 10.68 13.92
C LEU A 80 11.91 11.76 13.01
N TRP A 81 11.30 12.94 13.01
CA TRP A 81 11.73 14.10 12.21
C TRP A 81 13.04 14.72 12.72
N ASN A 82 13.33 14.60 14.01
CA ASN A 82 14.58 15.01 14.65
C ASN A 82 15.56 13.85 14.80
N ALA A 83 15.21 12.66 14.34
CA ALA A 83 16.05 11.48 14.50
C ALA A 83 17.26 11.56 13.57
N THR A 84 18.41 11.67 14.18
CA THR A 84 19.76 11.76 13.61
C THR A 84 20.17 10.54 12.75
N SER A 85 19.34 9.49 12.66
CA SER A 85 19.68 8.26 11.92
C SER A 85 19.03 8.22 10.55
N LYS A 86 19.83 8.49 9.50
CA LYS A 86 19.43 8.31 8.09
C LYS A 86 18.79 6.93 7.84
N ARG A 87 19.27 5.88 8.51
CA ARG A 87 18.77 4.51 8.36
C ARG A 87 17.29 4.36 8.72
N ASN A 88 16.86 4.95 9.83
CA ASN A 88 15.45 4.86 10.25
C ASN A 88 14.54 5.68 9.33
N PHE A 89 15.02 6.80 8.84
CA PHE A 89 14.29 7.62 7.89
C PHE A 89 14.07 6.88 6.56
N VAL A 90 15.13 6.27 6.02
CA VAL A 90 15.06 5.45 4.80
C VAL A 90 14.13 4.26 5.01
N PHE A 91 14.21 3.59 6.16
CA PHE A 91 13.32 2.47 6.50
C PHE A 91 11.84 2.90 6.51
N VAL A 92 11.50 4.02 7.17
CA VAL A 92 10.13 4.52 7.22
C VAL A 92 9.65 4.96 5.82
N LEU A 93 10.51 5.59 5.04
CA LEU A 93 10.19 6.02 3.67
C LEU A 93 9.91 4.82 2.76
N ALA A 94 10.81 3.84 2.73
CA ALA A 94 10.65 2.62 1.94
C ALA A 94 9.41 1.82 2.37
N SER A 95 9.23 1.64 3.69
CA SER A 95 8.07 0.91 4.23
C SER A 95 6.76 1.63 3.93
N SER A 96 6.71 2.97 4.00
CA SER A 96 5.49 3.72 3.68
C SER A 96 5.11 3.60 2.20
N ALA A 97 6.10 3.57 1.29
CA ALA A 97 5.85 3.36 -0.13
C ALA A 97 5.33 1.94 -0.40
N PHE A 98 5.94 0.93 0.22
CA PHE A 98 5.50 -0.47 0.13
C PHE A 98 4.07 -0.62 0.66
N ILE A 99 3.80 -0.14 1.88
CA ILE A 99 2.46 -0.18 2.50
C ILE A 99 1.44 0.55 1.63
N GLY A 100 1.80 1.68 1.03
CA GLY A 100 0.90 2.45 0.17
C GLY A 100 0.53 1.69 -1.10
N LEU A 101 1.48 1.03 -1.76
CA LEU A 101 1.19 0.25 -2.95
C LEU A 101 0.33 -0.96 -2.62
N GLU A 102 0.63 -1.65 -1.53
CA GLU A 102 -0.20 -2.77 -1.06
C GLU A 102 -1.61 -2.33 -0.62
N ALA A 103 -1.78 -1.09 -0.18
CA ALA A 103 -3.11 -0.53 0.09
C ALA A 103 -3.92 -0.32 -1.22
N ASP A 104 -3.29 0.11 -2.31
CA ASP A 104 -3.91 0.12 -3.65
C ASP A 104 -4.32 -1.30 -4.07
N VAL A 105 -3.41 -2.27 -3.95
CA VAL A 105 -3.68 -3.67 -4.29
C VAL A 105 -4.83 -4.23 -3.45
N LEU A 106 -4.83 -4.01 -2.15
CA LEU A 106 -5.89 -4.47 -1.25
C LEU A 106 -7.25 -3.86 -1.61
N PHE A 107 -7.28 -2.59 -2.02
CA PHE A 107 -8.51 -1.96 -2.51
C PHE A 107 -9.03 -2.63 -3.78
N ARG A 108 -8.14 -2.94 -4.72
CA ARG A 108 -8.49 -3.66 -5.96
C ARG A 108 -9.00 -5.06 -5.66
N ILE A 109 -8.36 -5.77 -4.74
CA ILE A 109 -8.80 -7.09 -4.27
C ILE A 109 -10.21 -6.99 -3.68
N PHE A 110 -10.49 -5.98 -2.86
CA PHE A 110 -11.80 -5.75 -2.27
C PHE A 110 -12.89 -5.54 -3.34
N ILE A 111 -12.63 -4.70 -4.33
CA ILE A 111 -13.58 -4.51 -5.44
C ILE A 111 -13.72 -5.80 -6.25
N PHE A 112 -12.62 -6.50 -6.52
CA PHE A 112 -12.59 -7.64 -7.42
C PHE A 112 -13.30 -8.85 -6.83
N VAL A 113 -13.03 -9.20 -5.57
CA VAL A 113 -13.53 -10.43 -4.92
C VAL A 113 -14.78 -10.18 -4.09
N PRO A 114 -14.80 -9.37 -3.02
CA PRO A 114 -15.99 -9.10 -2.23
C PRO A 114 -17.15 -8.49 -3.03
N CYS A 115 -16.87 -7.54 -3.92
CA CYS A 115 -17.89 -6.91 -4.75
C CYS A 115 -18.22 -7.72 -6.03
N GLN A 116 -17.57 -8.87 -6.24
CA GLN A 116 -17.80 -9.80 -7.36
C GLN A 116 -17.64 -9.17 -8.75
N THR A 117 -16.84 -8.11 -8.88
CA THR A 117 -16.67 -7.42 -10.16
C THR A 117 -15.90 -8.26 -11.19
N TYR A 118 -15.12 -9.27 -10.74
CA TYR A 118 -14.50 -10.26 -11.62
C TYR A 118 -15.50 -10.97 -12.51
N GLN A 119 -16.68 -11.31 -11.98
CA GLN A 119 -17.74 -11.95 -12.73
C GLN A 119 -18.59 -10.91 -13.48
N LEU A 120 -18.97 -9.83 -12.80
CA LEU A 120 -19.88 -8.82 -13.34
C LEU A 120 -19.30 -8.08 -14.56
N PHE A 121 -18.00 -7.73 -14.52
CA PHE A 121 -17.37 -6.90 -15.54
C PHE A 121 -16.53 -7.69 -16.55
N TYR A 122 -15.92 -8.77 -16.10
CA TYR A 122 -14.99 -9.55 -16.91
C TYR A 122 -15.55 -10.92 -17.32
N GLY A 123 -16.66 -11.34 -16.73
CA GLY A 123 -17.25 -12.66 -17.00
C GLY A 123 -16.34 -13.82 -16.57
N TYR A 124 -15.41 -13.58 -15.64
CA TYR A 124 -14.50 -14.63 -15.18
C TYR A 124 -15.26 -15.68 -14.37
N ASP A 125 -14.98 -16.93 -14.64
CA ASP A 125 -15.35 -18.02 -13.78
C ASP A 125 -14.34 -18.18 -12.61
N LEU A 126 -14.63 -19.12 -11.71
CA LEU A 126 -13.78 -19.36 -10.54
C LEU A 126 -12.38 -19.82 -10.93
N SER A 127 -12.23 -20.59 -12.00
CA SER A 127 -10.93 -21.13 -12.44
C SER A 127 -10.00 -20.03 -12.96
N VAL A 128 -10.56 -19.10 -13.73
CA VAL A 128 -9.85 -17.92 -14.20
C VAL A 128 -9.49 -17.00 -13.04
N LEU A 129 -10.41 -16.82 -12.08
CA LEU A 129 -10.15 -16.04 -10.87
C LEU A 129 -8.97 -16.62 -10.08
N GLN A 130 -8.95 -17.94 -9.84
CA GLN A 130 -7.87 -18.61 -9.12
C GLN A 130 -6.53 -18.48 -9.84
N THR A 131 -6.52 -18.59 -11.18
CA THR A 131 -5.32 -18.42 -11.98
C THR A 131 -4.79 -16.98 -11.87
N THR A 132 -5.67 -16.00 -12.03
CA THR A 132 -5.33 -14.57 -11.88
C THR A 132 -4.81 -14.26 -10.48
N TRP A 133 -5.40 -14.90 -9.45
CA TRP A 133 -4.98 -14.77 -8.06
C TRP A 133 -3.54 -15.23 -7.82
N VAL A 134 -3.19 -16.40 -8.36
CA VAL A 134 -1.83 -16.95 -8.26
C VAL A 134 -0.80 -16.09 -9.02
N LEU A 135 -1.17 -15.59 -10.19
CA LEU A 135 -0.32 -14.66 -10.95
C LEU A 135 -0.11 -13.35 -10.18
N GLY A 136 -1.16 -12.80 -9.57
CA GLY A 136 -1.08 -11.62 -8.73
C GLY A 136 -0.12 -11.78 -7.57
N ALA A 137 -0.10 -12.95 -6.92
CA ALA A 137 0.81 -13.23 -5.81
C ALA A 137 2.31 -13.12 -6.15
N VAL A 138 2.66 -13.15 -7.43
CA VAL A 138 4.04 -12.94 -7.91
C VAL A 138 4.25 -11.52 -8.43
N GLU A 139 3.27 -10.99 -9.16
CA GLU A 139 3.39 -9.70 -9.83
C GLU A 139 3.34 -8.52 -8.84
N THR A 140 2.43 -8.56 -7.87
CA THR A 140 2.22 -7.45 -6.93
C THR A 140 3.42 -7.17 -6.03
N PRO A 141 4.08 -8.15 -5.40
CA PRO A 141 5.23 -7.90 -4.55
C PRO A 141 6.44 -7.35 -5.32
N ILE A 142 6.60 -7.73 -6.59
CA ILE A 142 7.65 -7.17 -7.45
C ILE A 142 7.38 -5.68 -7.67
N LYS A 143 6.15 -5.31 -8.01
CA LYS A 143 5.76 -3.91 -8.18
C LYS A 143 5.94 -3.11 -6.88
N ALA A 144 5.57 -3.69 -5.74
CA ALA A 144 5.70 -3.06 -4.43
C ALA A 144 7.18 -2.84 -4.03
N ALA A 145 8.03 -3.82 -4.28
CA ALA A 145 9.47 -3.70 -4.05
C ALA A 145 10.11 -2.62 -4.94
N LEU A 146 9.75 -2.59 -6.23
CA LEU A 146 10.21 -1.55 -7.17
C LEU A 146 9.73 -0.15 -6.74
N SER A 147 8.48 -0.01 -6.31
CA SER A 147 7.94 1.25 -5.80
C SER A 147 8.71 1.74 -4.58
N ALA A 148 9.00 0.87 -3.62
CA ALA A 148 9.79 1.20 -2.43
C ALA A 148 11.21 1.63 -2.81
N LEU A 149 11.83 0.96 -3.77
CA LEU A 149 13.17 1.27 -4.26
C LEU A 149 13.20 2.65 -4.94
N VAL A 150 12.31 2.89 -5.90
CA VAL A 150 12.20 4.16 -6.63
C VAL A 150 11.91 5.31 -5.67
N THR A 151 10.95 5.13 -4.75
CA THR A 151 10.62 6.13 -3.74
C THR A 151 11.83 6.45 -2.85
N THR A 152 12.64 5.47 -2.50
CA THR A 152 13.84 5.69 -1.69
C THR A 152 14.92 6.42 -2.48
N MET A 153 15.14 6.05 -3.73
CA MET A 153 16.16 6.66 -4.59
C MET A 153 15.86 8.12 -4.89
N PHE A 154 14.62 8.46 -5.21
CA PHE A 154 14.24 9.82 -5.63
C PHE A 154 13.64 10.64 -4.49
N GLY A 155 12.86 10.03 -3.61
CA GLY A 155 12.18 10.72 -2.52
C GLY A 155 13.15 11.24 -1.46
N LEU A 156 14.20 10.48 -1.13
CA LEU A 156 15.17 10.90 -0.12
C LEU A 156 15.90 12.21 -0.52
N PRO A 157 16.50 12.34 -1.71
CA PRO A 157 17.14 13.58 -2.14
C PRO A 157 16.14 14.76 -2.21
N LEU A 158 14.92 14.52 -2.71
CA LEU A 158 13.91 15.58 -2.81
C LEU A 158 13.50 16.12 -1.44
N ILE A 159 13.26 15.24 -0.45
CA ILE A 159 12.90 15.64 0.90
C ILE A 159 14.07 16.40 1.56
N MET A 160 15.30 15.96 1.35
CA MET A 160 16.49 16.65 1.86
C MET A 160 16.66 18.02 1.25
N ALA A 161 16.43 18.18 -0.05
CA ALA A 161 16.47 19.46 -0.75
C ALA A 161 15.37 20.42 -0.26
N ALA A 162 14.13 19.93 -0.12
CA ALA A 162 13.03 20.73 0.39
C ALA A 162 13.29 21.27 1.80
N ARG A 163 13.82 20.43 2.70
CA ARG A 163 14.19 20.86 4.06
C ARG A 163 15.27 21.95 4.06
N LYS A 164 16.25 21.84 3.17
CA LYS A 164 17.31 22.87 3.08
C LYS A 164 16.75 24.22 2.65
N MET A 165 15.77 24.23 1.74
CA MET A 165 15.10 25.47 1.30
C MET A 165 14.28 26.12 2.41
N GLU A 166 13.55 25.32 3.22
CA GLU A 166 12.76 25.83 4.35
C GLU A 166 13.64 26.52 5.40
N VAL A 167 14.80 25.93 5.74
CA VAL A 167 15.76 26.54 6.69
C VAL A 167 16.28 27.87 6.16
N THR A 168 16.65 27.94 4.89
CA THR A 168 17.18 29.18 4.29
C THR A 168 16.12 30.29 4.21
N SER A 169 14.84 29.94 4.07
CA SER A 169 13.72 30.91 4.04
C SER A 169 13.34 31.44 5.43
N SER A 170 13.67 30.74 6.52
CA SER A 170 13.37 31.19 7.89
C SER A 170 14.45 32.14 8.44
N ASP A 171 15.61 32.21 7.82
CA ASP A 171 16.74 33.04 8.25
C ASP A 171 16.79 34.41 7.54
N ASN A 172 15.84 34.69 6.63
CA ASN A 172 15.61 35.96 5.97
C ASN A 172 14.32 36.63 6.44
#